data_a63bf52dc6ee866141808968b1b0aab1
#
_entry.id   a63bf52dc6ee866141808968b1b0aab1
#
_cell.length_a   1.000
_cell.length_b   1.000
_cell.length_c   1.000
_cell.angle_alpha   90.00
_cell.angle_beta   90.00
_cell.angle_gamma   90.00
#
_symmetry.space_group_name_H-M   'P 1'
#
loop_
_entity.id
_entity.type
_entity.pdbx_description
1 polymer ?
#
loop_
_entity_poly.entity_id
_entity_poly.type
_entity_poly.pdbx_seq_one_letter_code
_entity_poly.pdbx_strand_id
1 'polypeptide(L)'
;MSGRNGSTKIRVTILCARNLAKRDLFRLPDPFVRITVDGSGQTHATETSKNTLDPKWNQHFDLYIGKSDAITISVWNDKKVHKKNSAGFLGCVRLLGNAINRLKDTGYQRLDLVSDNNNPLPVKGQIVVSLLSRDGHGTGSLNAVVDPLGNLSCPADLPEGWEERRTNTGRVYYVNHAHRTTQWERPTRPAADTSVPPRINKFLSDASLQGP
;
A
#
# COMPACT_ATOMS: atom_id res chain seq x y z
N MET A 1 -37.98 -3.57 -4.37
CA MET A 1 -36.70 -3.04 -4.93
C MET A 1 -36.09 -2.12 -3.87
N SER A 2 -35.22 -2.64 -3.02
CA SER A 2 -34.62 -1.84 -1.94
C SER A 2 -33.37 -1.17 -2.51
N GLY A 3 -33.40 0.14 -2.62
CA GLY A 3 -32.29 0.96 -3.13
C GLY A 3 -31.05 0.77 -2.25
N ARG A 4 -29.92 0.47 -2.85
CA ARG A 4 -28.58 0.46 -2.23
C ARG A 4 -28.13 1.91 -1.98
N ASN A 5 -28.90 2.66 -1.17
CA ASN A 5 -28.59 4.03 -0.82
C ASN A 5 -27.44 4.03 0.19
N GLY A 6 -26.27 4.47 -0.25
CA GLY A 6 -25.17 4.89 0.61
C GLY A 6 -23.93 3.99 0.69
N SER A 7 -23.74 3.04 -0.23
CA SER A 7 -22.47 2.31 -0.32
C SER A 7 -21.50 3.01 -1.28
N THR A 8 -20.24 3.13 -0.87
CA THR A 8 -19.13 3.65 -1.67
C THR A 8 -18.34 2.50 -2.27
N LYS A 9 -17.97 2.59 -3.54
CA LYS A 9 -17.10 1.61 -4.18
C LYS A 9 -15.65 1.99 -3.94
N ILE A 10 -14.90 1.08 -3.31
CA ILE A 10 -13.48 1.27 -2.98
C ILE A 10 -12.68 0.13 -3.60
N ARG A 11 -11.59 0.46 -4.29
CA ARG A 11 -10.58 -0.50 -4.71
C ARG A 11 -9.53 -0.63 -3.62
N VAL A 12 -9.38 -1.83 -3.08
CA VAL A 12 -8.31 -2.18 -2.15
C VAL A 12 -7.23 -2.94 -2.92
N THR A 13 -6.00 -2.44 -2.91
CA THR A 13 -4.84 -3.15 -3.47
C THR A 13 -4.01 -3.70 -2.31
N ILE A 14 -3.78 -5.01 -2.33
CA ILE A 14 -2.85 -5.69 -1.43
C ILE A 14 -1.54 -5.85 -2.15
N LEU A 15 -0.55 -5.08 -1.75
CA LEU A 15 0.73 -5.06 -2.45
C LEU A 15 1.66 -6.16 -1.94
N CYS A 16 1.96 -6.15 -0.65
CA CYS A 16 2.85 -7.11 -0.02
C CYS A 16 2.65 -7.16 1.50
N ALA A 17 3.27 -8.13 2.16
CA ALA A 17 3.57 -8.05 3.59
C ALA A 17 5.06 -8.22 3.82
N ARG A 18 5.54 -7.83 5.00
CA ARG A 18 6.95 -7.92 5.38
C ARG A 18 7.10 -8.41 6.80
N ASN A 19 8.19 -9.15 7.02
CA ASN A 19 8.64 -9.57 8.33
C ASN A 19 7.55 -10.33 9.13
N LEU A 20 6.81 -11.20 8.42
CA LEU A 20 5.80 -12.05 9.04
C LEU A 20 6.40 -12.97 10.11
N ALA A 21 5.60 -13.34 11.11
CA ALA A 21 6.07 -14.25 12.16
C ALA A 21 6.38 -15.64 11.60
N LYS A 22 7.61 -16.12 11.80
CA LYS A 22 7.97 -17.51 11.56
C LYS A 22 7.52 -18.36 12.74
N ARG A 23 6.54 -19.22 12.53
CA ARG A 23 5.96 -20.07 13.58
C ARG A 23 6.42 -21.52 13.52
N ASP A 24 7.12 -21.89 12.48
CA ASP A 24 7.65 -23.23 12.30
C ASP A 24 9.18 -23.12 12.19
N LEU A 25 9.91 -23.95 12.93
CA LEU A 25 11.37 -23.91 12.95
C LEU A 25 11.99 -24.27 11.62
N PHE A 26 11.37 -25.21 10.89
CA PHE A 26 11.94 -25.80 9.69
C PHE A 26 11.33 -25.30 8.39
N ARG A 27 10.13 -24.72 8.44
CA ARG A 27 9.37 -24.31 7.25
C ARG A 27 8.91 -22.86 7.33
N LEU A 28 9.03 -22.16 6.21
CA LEU A 28 8.41 -20.86 6.05
C LEU A 28 6.92 -21.04 5.70
N PRO A 29 6.08 -20.05 6.01
CA PRO A 29 4.68 -20.08 5.64
C PRO A 29 4.47 -19.93 4.13
N ASP A 30 3.27 -20.31 3.68
CA ASP A 30 2.74 -19.97 2.38
C ASP A 30 1.61 -18.93 2.60
N PRO A 31 1.95 -17.63 2.71
CA PRO A 31 0.97 -16.63 3.09
C PRO A 31 0.03 -16.24 1.93
N PHE A 32 -1.23 -16.03 2.29
CA PHE A 32 -2.23 -15.35 1.48
C PHE A 32 -3.03 -14.36 2.35
N VAL A 33 -3.73 -13.43 1.71
CA VAL A 33 -4.55 -12.44 2.40
C VAL A 33 -6.03 -12.73 2.15
N ARG A 34 -6.83 -12.65 3.19
CA ARG A 34 -8.29 -12.62 3.11
C ARG A 34 -8.79 -11.23 3.49
N ILE A 35 -9.65 -10.69 2.66
CA ILE A 35 -10.31 -9.39 2.88
C ILE A 35 -11.78 -9.68 3.11
N THR A 36 -12.32 -9.16 4.21
CA THR A 36 -13.74 -9.27 4.54
C THR A 36 -14.31 -7.91 4.84
N VAL A 37 -15.49 -7.61 4.30
CA VAL A 37 -16.27 -6.42 4.64
C VAL A 37 -17.33 -6.82 5.65
N ASP A 38 -17.25 -6.25 6.86
CA ASP A 38 -18.26 -6.47 7.89
C ASP A 38 -19.58 -5.83 7.41
N GLY A 39 -20.67 -6.43 7.73
CA GLY A 39 -22.00 -5.98 7.34
C GLY A 39 -22.48 -6.53 5.99
N SER A 40 -21.73 -6.39 4.91
CA SER A 40 -22.11 -6.99 3.61
C SER A 40 -21.65 -8.43 3.44
N GLY A 41 -20.69 -8.91 4.24
CA GLY A 41 -20.12 -10.24 4.15
C GLY A 41 -19.29 -10.50 2.89
N GLN A 42 -18.97 -9.46 2.10
CA GLN A 42 -18.07 -9.59 0.95
C GLN A 42 -16.73 -10.15 1.41
N THR A 43 -16.27 -11.22 0.74
CA THR A 43 -14.99 -11.85 1.06
C THR A 43 -14.21 -12.10 -0.22
N HIS A 44 -12.93 -11.71 -0.20
CA HIS A 44 -11.98 -11.93 -1.29
C HIS A 44 -10.68 -12.50 -0.71
N ALA A 45 -9.90 -13.15 -1.55
CA ALA A 45 -8.60 -13.65 -1.16
C ALA A 45 -7.58 -13.46 -2.29
N THR A 46 -6.33 -13.21 -1.89
CA THR A 46 -5.21 -13.20 -2.83
C THR A 46 -4.80 -14.62 -3.18
N GLU A 47 -3.98 -14.75 -4.19
CA GLU A 47 -3.21 -15.98 -4.42
C GLU A 47 -2.24 -16.22 -3.25
N THR A 48 -1.81 -17.48 -3.11
CA THR A 48 -0.85 -17.89 -2.10
C THR A 48 0.57 -17.65 -2.58
N SER A 49 1.36 -16.91 -1.81
CA SER A 49 2.80 -16.75 -2.02
C SER A 49 3.54 -17.85 -1.29
N LYS A 50 4.39 -18.61 -1.99
CA LYS A 50 5.02 -19.81 -1.43
C LYS A 50 6.28 -19.52 -0.63
N ASN A 51 6.40 -20.16 0.55
CA ASN A 51 7.62 -20.31 1.34
C ASN A 51 8.34 -18.97 1.63
N THR A 52 7.65 -17.99 2.18
CA THR A 52 8.19 -16.64 2.42
C THR A 52 7.63 -15.96 3.66
N LEU A 53 8.44 -15.08 4.28
CA LEU A 53 8.01 -14.13 5.31
C LEU A 53 7.72 -12.74 4.75
N ASP A 54 8.08 -12.52 3.48
CA ASP A 54 7.95 -11.24 2.77
C ASP A 54 7.19 -11.42 1.45
N PRO A 55 5.91 -11.86 1.50
CA PRO A 55 5.12 -12.15 0.31
C PRO A 55 4.79 -10.91 -0.48
N LYS A 56 4.69 -11.07 -1.81
CA LYS A 56 4.24 -10.04 -2.75
C LYS A 56 3.04 -10.57 -3.52
N TRP A 57 1.97 -9.80 -3.58
CA TRP A 57 0.74 -10.19 -4.28
C TRP A 57 0.38 -9.22 -5.41
N ASN A 58 0.45 -7.91 -5.15
CA ASN A 58 0.04 -6.86 -6.09
C ASN A 58 -1.34 -7.13 -6.71
N GLN A 59 -2.29 -7.55 -5.89
CA GLN A 59 -3.66 -7.87 -6.30
C GLN A 59 -4.64 -6.84 -5.76
N HIS A 60 -5.66 -6.52 -6.54
CA HIS A 60 -6.67 -5.56 -6.16
C HIS A 60 -8.08 -6.16 -6.20
N PHE A 61 -8.95 -5.61 -5.37
CA PHE A 61 -10.34 -6.03 -5.21
C PHE A 61 -11.23 -4.80 -5.11
N ASP A 62 -12.35 -4.82 -5.81
CA ASP A 62 -13.37 -3.76 -5.73
C ASP A 62 -14.40 -4.16 -4.69
N LEU A 63 -14.55 -3.35 -3.64
CA LEU A 63 -15.44 -3.57 -2.51
C LEU A 63 -16.54 -2.51 -2.47
N TYR A 64 -17.73 -2.90 -2.02
CA TYR A 64 -18.83 -1.98 -1.74
C TYR A 64 -18.95 -1.81 -0.22
N ILE A 65 -18.68 -0.61 0.26
CA ILE A 65 -18.56 -0.28 1.69
C ILE A 65 -19.73 0.61 2.10
N GLY A 66 -20.52 0.14 3.06
CA GLY A 66 -21.55 0.95 3.73
C GLY A 66 -20.93 1.92 4.76
N LYS A 67 -21.71 2.90 5.21
CA LYS A 67 -21.24 3.94 6.15
C LYS A 67 -20.70 3.40 7.47
N SER A 68 -21.24 2.29 7.96
CA SER A 68 -20.88 1.64 9.22
C SER A 68 -19.99 0.41 9.04
N ASP A 69 -19.65 0.05 7.80
CA ASP A 69 -18.88 -1.15 7.54
C ASP A 69 -17.41 -0.95 7.91
N ALA A 70 -16.77 -2.06 8.28
CA ALA A 70 -15.32 -2.13 8.45
C ALA A 70 -14.73 -3.11 7.42
N ILE A 71 -13.46 -2.91 7.07
CA ILE A 71 -12.69 -3.83 6.25
C ILE A 71 -11.71 -4.55 7.16
N THR A 72 -11.78 -5.86 7.21
CA THR A 72 -10.81 -6.71 7.89
C THR A 72 -9.90 -7.35 6.84
N ILE A 73 -8.60 -7.08 6.93
CA ILE A 73 -7.54 -7.63 6.09
C ILE A 73 -6.72 -8.58 6.96
N SER A 74 -6.81 -9.88 6.72
CA SER A 74 -6.16 -10.91 7.53
C SER A 74 -5.17 -11.73 6.70
N VAL A 75 -3.98 -11.97 7.26
CA VAL A 75 -2.92 -12.78 6.65
C VAL A 75 -2.94 -14.18 7.24
N TRP A 76 -2.91 -15.18 6.38
CA TRP A 76 -3.02 -16.59 6.73
C TRP A 76 -1.93 -17.40 6.05
N ASN A 77 -1.49 -18.48 6.71
CA ASN A 77 -0.65 -19.51 6.11
C ASN A 77 -1.51 -20.62 5.53
N ASP A 78 -1.51 -20.80 4.23
CA ASP A 78 -2.31 -21.78 3.48
C ASP A 78 -2.06 -23.21 3.98
N LYS A 79 -0.82 -23.57 4.30
CA LYS A 79 -0.47 -24.91 4.86
C LYS A 79 -1.18 -25.24 6.17
N LYS A 80 -1.69 -24.26 6.89
CA LYS A 80 -2.25 -24.43 8.25
C LYS A 80 -3.67 -23.89 8.40
N VAL A 81 -4.25 -23.29 7.35
CA VAL A 81 -5.58 -22.65 7.43
C VAL A 81 -6.69 -23.63 7.82
N HIS A 82 -6.55 -24.88 7.41
CA HIS A 82 -7.52 -25.95 7.71
C HIS A 82 -7.29 -26.65 9.05
N LYS A 83 -6.26 -26.29 9.80
CA LYS A 83 -5.99 -26.86 11.12
C LYS A 83 -6.86 -26.19 12.18
N LYS A 84 -7.30 -26.97 13.17
CA LYS A 84 -8.03 -26.44 14.34
C LYS A 84 -7.18 -25.38 15.06
N ASN A 85 -7.85 -24.45 15.77
CA ASN A 85 -7.24 -23.40 16.60
C ASN A 85 -6.50 -22.30 15.84
N SER A 86 -6.96 -21.95 14.64
CA SER A 86 -6.40 -20.80 13.90
C SER A 86 -4.88 -20.84 13.71
N ALA A 87 -4.30 -22.05 13.68
CA ALA A 87 -2.85 -22.26 13.59
C ALA A 87 -2.20 -21.60 12.34
N GLY A 88 -3.02 -21.26 11.33
CA GLY A 88 -2.60 -20.57 10.12
C GLY A 88 -2.65 -19.05 10.21
N PHE A 89 -3.23 -18.46 11.25
CA PHE A 89 -3.35 -17.01 11.37
C PHE A 89 -1.98 -16.34 11.59
N LEU A 90 -1.64 -15.34 10.79
CA LEU A 90 -0.37 -14.62 10.85
C LEU A 90 -0.54 -13.16 11.32
N GLY A 91 -1.74 -12.63 11.28
CA GLY A 91 -2.07 -11.29 11.75
C GLY A 91 -3.18 -10.64 10.92
N CYS A 92 -3.73 -9.54 11.41
CA CYS A 92 -4.75 -8.79 10.69
C CYS A 92 -4.63 -7.28 10.91
N VAL A 93 -5.34 -6.54 10.06
CA VAL A 93 -5.63 -5.11 10.22
C VAL A 93 -7.13 -4.94 10.06
N ARG A 94 -7.76 -4.19 10.96
CA ARG A 94 -9.17 -3.82 10.86
C ARG A 94 -9.31 -2.31 10.66
N LEU A 95 -9.88 -1.94 9.53
CA LEU A 95 -10.11 -0.56 9.12
C LEU A 95 -11.59 -0.21 9.34
N LEU A 96 -11.86 0.64 10.31
CA LEU A 96 -13.18 1.19 10.56
C LEU A 96 -13.48 2.33 9.57
N GLY A 97 -14.74 2.75 9.43
CA GLY A 97 -15.16 3.75 8.48
C GLY A 97 -14.35 5.07 8.52
N ASN A 98 -13.97 5.54 9.71
CA ASN A 98 -13.11 6.72 9.89
C ASN A 98 -11.68 6.47 9.38
N ALA A 99 -11.11 5.29 9.60
CA ALA A 99 -9.80 4.91 9.07
C ALA A 99 -9.83 4.75 7.55
N ILE A 100 -10.89 4.12 7.01
CA ILE A 100 -11.09 4.00 5.55
C ILE A 100 -11.13 5.39 4.92
N ASN A 101 -11.91 6.32 5.47
CA ASN A 101 -12.02 7.69 4.96
C ASN A 101 -10.70 8.47 5.01
N ARG A 102 -9.87 8.23 6.02
CA ARG A 102 -8.56 8.87 6.16
C ARG A 102 -7.52 8.28 5.22
N LEU A 103 -7.57 6.97 4.95
CA LEU A 103 -6.56 6.26 4.16
C LEU A 103 -6.89 6.22 2.66
N LYS A 104 -8.16 6.39 2.29
CA LYS A 104 -8.54 6.37 0.87
C LYS A 104 -7.87 7.51 0.12
N ASP A 105 -7.44 7.25 -1.11
CA ASP A 105 -6.83 8.20 -2.04
C ASP A 105 -5.51 8.85 -1.54
N THR A 106 -4.89 8.27 -0.50
CA THR A 106 -3.61 8.75 0.07
C THR A 106 -2.38 7.94 -0.38
N GLY A 107 -2.57 6.97 -1.26
CA GLY A 107 -1.50 6.11 -1.75
C GLY A 107 -1.34 4.82 -0.95
N TYR A 108 -0.14 4.25 -1.01
CA TYR A 108 0.19 3.02 -0.30
C TYR A 108 0.49 3.31 1.17
N GLN A 109 -0.13 2.53 2.04
CA GLN A 109 0.02 2.63 3.49
C GLN A 109 0.63 1.36 4.05
N ARG A 110 1.59 1.52 4.96
CA ARG A 110 2.14 0.43 5.77
C ARG A 110 1.35 0.35 7.07
N LEU A 111 0.80 -0.81 7.35
CA LEU A 111 -0.01 -1.04 8.53
C LEU A 111 0.58 -2.21 9.31
N ASP A 112 0.78 -2.01 10.61
CA ASP A 112 1.23 -3.07 11.48
C ASP A 112 0.15 -4.14 11.63
N LEU A 113 0.56 -5.40 11.52
CA LEU A 113 -0.33 -6.53 11.77
C LEU A 113 -0.51 -6.70 13.27
N VAL A 114 -1.74 -6.90 13.69
CA VAL A 114 -2.11 -7.14 15.08
C VAL A 114 -2.74 -8.52 15.25
N SER A 115 -2.77 -9.00 16.48
CA SER A 115 -3.53 -10.21 16.85
C SER A 115 -5.02 -9.91 16.84
N ASP A 116 -5.82 -10.90 16.52
CA ASP A 116 -7.26 -10.89 16.72
C ASP A 116 -7.58 -11.47 18.12
N ASN A 117 -8.68 -11.00 18.73
CA ASN A 117 -9.14 -11.49 20.03
C ASN A 117 -9.31 -13.01 20.09
N ASN A 118 -9.61 -13.63 18.95
CA ASN A 118 -9.75 -15.09 18.82
C ASN A 118 -8.42 -15.82 18.59
N ASN A 119 -7.29 -15.09 18.46
CA ASN A 119 -5.98 -15.63 18.11
C ASN A 119 -4.88 -14.97 18.95
N PRO A 120 -4.65 -15.44 20.17
CA PRO A 120 -3.70 -14.83 21.11
C PRO A 120 -2.23 -15.06 20.75
N LEU A 121 -1.94 -15.67 19.61
CA LEU A 121 -0.57 -15.95 19.18
C LEU A 121 0.18 -14.64 18.87
N PRO A 122 1.47 -14.53 19.19
CA PRO A 122 2.27 -13.34 18.88
C PRO A 122 2.25 -13.06 17.38
N VAL A 123 1.86 -11.85 17.01
CA VAL A 123 1.85 -11.37 15.64
C VAL A 123 3.05 -10.45 15.42
N LYS A 124 3.62 -10.52 14.23
CA LYS A 124 4.72 -9.68 13.79
C LYS A 124 4.57 -9.40 12.30
N GLY A 125 5.03 -8.24 11.88
CA GLY A 125 5.09 -7.84 10.49
C GLY A 125 4.12 -6.72 10.13
N GLN A 126 4.22 -6.30 8.90
CA GLN A 126 3.45 -5.20 8.32
C GLN A 126 2.83 -5.64 7.00
N ILE A 127 1.69 -5.06 6.66
CA ILE A 127 1.07 -5.21 5.35
C ILE A 127 1.04 -3.85 4.65
N VAL A 128 1.27 -3.85 3.34
CA VAL A 128 1.22 -2.65 2.50
C VAL A 128 -0.01 -2.73 1.61
N VAL A 129 -0.87 -1.73 1.77
CA VAL A 129 -2.16 -1.66 1.07
C VAL A 129 -2.40 -0.26 0.52
N SER A 130 -3.27 -0.13 -0.48
CA SER A 130 -3.85 1.14 -0.86
C SER A 130 -5.36 1.02 -1.00
N LEU A 131 -6.05 2.10 -0.68
CA LEU A 131 -7.49 2.26 -0.84
C LEU A 131 -7.75 3.39 -1.83
N LEU A 132 -8.49 3.11 -2.91
CA LEU A 132 -8.79 4.09 -3.95
C LEU A 132 -10.30 4.20 -4.16
N SER A 133 -10.84 5.42 -4.09
CA SER A 133 -12.25 5.69 -4.44
C SER A 133 -12.52 5.34 -5.90
N ARG A 134 -13.64 4.66 -6.15
CA ARG A 134 -14.10 4.30 -7.50
C ARG A 134 -15.44 4.95 -7.88
N ASP A 135 -15.98 5.79 -7.01
CA ASP A 135 -17.23 6.53 -7.25
C ASP A 135 -16.92 7.85 -7.99
N GLY A 136 -16.44 7.74 -9.23
CA GLY A 136 -16.26 8.84 -10.19
C GLY A 136 -15.67 10.15 -9.65
N HIS A 137 -14.52 10.57 -10.19
CA HIS A 137 -13.72 11.78 -9.94
C HIS A 137 -12.51 11.63 -9.00
N GLY A 138 -11.84 10.50 -9.05
CA GLY A 138 -10.48 10.37 -8.49
C GLY A 138 -9.44 10.40 -9.61
N THR A 139 -8.88 11.55 -9.94
CA THR A 139 -7.67 11.68 -10.76
C THR A 139 -6.48 11.28 -9.91
N GLY A 140 -6.01 10.04 -10.03
CA GLY A 140 -4.81 9.62 -9.33
C GLY A 140 -4.45 8.18 -9.65
N SER A 141 -3.75 7.97 -10.76
CA SER A 141 -3.04 6.69 -10.98
C SER A 141 -1.83 6.69 -10.07
N LEU A 142 -1.92 5.98 -8.95
CA LEU A 142 -0.79 5.75 -8.05
C LEU A 142 -0.08 4.48 -8.50
N ASN A 143 0.93 4.63 -9.34
CA ASN A 143 1.83 3.53 -9.70
C ASN A 143 2.85 3.36 -8.56
N ALA A 144 2.73 2.29 -7.78
CA ALA A 144 3.83 1.86 -6.93
C ALA A 144 4.96 1.36 -7.80
N VAL A 145 6.12 1.92 -7.63
CA VAL A 145 7.34 1.40 -8.25
C VAL A 145 7.97 0.42 -7.27
N VAL A 146 7.97 -0.85 -7.65
CA VAL A 146 8.75 -1.89 -6.96
C VAL A 146 10.12 -1.89 -7.61
N ASP A 147 11.19 -1.63 -6.85
CA ASP A 147 12.54 -1.73 -7.37
C ASP A 147 12.90 -3.21 -7.70
N PRO A 148 13.92 -3.45 -8.52
CA PRO A 148 14.35 -4.81 -8.88
C PRO A 148 14.77 -5.66 -7.67
N LEU A 149 15.10 -5.03 -6.53
CA LEU A 149 15.46 -5.68 -5.27
C LEU A 149 14.22 -5.95 -4.39
N GLY A 150 13.03 -5.56 -4.87
CA GLY A 150 11.77 -5.78 -4.17
C GLY A 150 11.52 -4.85 -2.99
N ASN A 151 12.24 -3.73 -2.89
CA ASN A 151 11.95 -2.68 -1.94
C ASN A 151 10.80 -1.83 -2.46
N LEU A 152 9.79 -1.66 -1.63
CA LEU A 152 8.69 -0.76 -1.89
C LEU A 152 9.10 0.63 -1.46
N SER A 153 9.30 1.50 -2.43
CA SER A 153 9.19 2.93 -2.18
C SER A 153 7.71 3.27 -2.12
N CYS A 154 7.20 3.54 -0.92
CA CYS A 154 5.89 4.17 -0.82
C CYS A 154 5.93 5.52 -1.53
N PRO A 155 4.89 5.89 -2.29
CA PRO A 155 4.82 7.23 -2.89
C PRO A 155 4.94 8.38 -1.86
N ALA A 156 4.69 8.09 -0.59
CA ALA A 156 4.82 9.06 0.50
C ALA A 156 6.25 9.29 0.98
N ASP A 157 7.16 8.34 0.76
CA ASP A 157 8.53 8.46 1.26
C ASP A 157 9.48 8.72 0.10
N LEU A 158 9.65 9.99 -0.24
CA LEU A 158 10.79 10.40 -1.05
C LEU A 158 12.07 10.15 -0.26
N PRO A 159 13.17 9.74 -0.91
CA PRO A 159 14.46 9.66 -0.26
C PRO A 159 14.82 11.00 0.38
N GLU A 160 15.58 10.97 1.47
CA GLU A 160 15.98 12.15 2.22
C GLU A 160 16.58 13.24 1.30
N GLY A 161 16.13 14.49 1.50
CA GLY A 161 16.58 15.64 0.73
C GLY A 161 15.85 15.87 -0.61
N TRP A 162 14.82 15.08 -0.91
CA TRP A 162 13.97 15.29 -2.09
C TRP A 162 12.57 15.78 -1.71
N GLU A 163 11.99 16.63 -2.56
CA GLU A 163 10.63 17.15 -2.46
C GLU A 163 9.87 16.94 -3.76
N GLU A 164 8.61 16.50 -3.68
CA GLU A 164 7.70 16.44 -4.82
C GLU A 164 7.00 17.77 -5.01
N ARG A 165 7.02 18.30 -6.23
CA ARG A 165 6.29 19.50 -6.63
C ARG A 165 5.48 19.26 -7.90
N ARG A 166 4.52 20.13 -8.16
CA ARG A 166 3.71 20.12 -9.37
C ARG A 166 3.88 21.42 -10.12
N THR A 167 3.92 21.31 -11.45
CA THR A 167 3.85 22.48 -12.34
C THR A 167 2.43 23.06 -12.32
N ASN A 168 2.27 24.27 -12.84
CA ASN A 168 0.95 24.88 -13.07
C ASN A 168 0.04 24.07 -14.02
N THR A 169 0.62 23.17 -14.83
CA THR A 169 -0.11 22.20 -15.69
C THR A 169 -0.43 20.89 -14.98
N GLY A 170 -0.12 20.75 -13.66
CA GLY A 170 -0.38 19.56 -12.85
C GLY A 170 0.64 18.43 -12.97
N ARG A 171 1.70 18.59 -13.79
CA ARG A 171 2.73 17.56 -13.96
C ARG A 171 3.67 17.53 -12.76
N VAL A 172 3.94 16.33 -12.23
CA VAL A 172 4.83 16.11 -11.07
C VAL A 172 6.29 16.21 -11.50
N TYR A 173 7.12 16.84 -10.67
CA TYR A 173 8.58 16.84 -10.75
C TYR A 173 9.19 16.80 -9.35
N TYR A 174 10.46 16.47 -9.25
CA TYR A 174 11.17 16.27 -8.00
C TYR A 174 12.31 17.27 -7.85
N VAL A 175 12.41 17.89 -6.67
CA VAL A 175 13.42 18.87 -6.31
C VAL A 175 14.44 18.22 -5.38
N ASN A 176 15.71 18.29 -5.74
CA ASN A 176 16.83 17.88 -4.91
C ASN A 176 17.34 19.10 -4.15
N HIS A 177 17.15 19.13 -2.83
CA HIS A 177 17.57 20.26 -1.99
C HIS A 177 19.07 20.28 -1.72
N ALA A 178 19.75 19.12 -1.76
CA ALA A 178 21.20 19.06 -1.56
C ALA A 178 21.97 19.67 -2.73
N HIS A 179 21.55 19.38 -3.97
CA HIS A 179 22.23 19.83 -5.19
C HIS A 179 21.51 20.96 -5.94
N ARG A 180 20.35 21.41 -5.44
CA ARG A 180 19.50 22.45 -6.05
C ARG A 180 19.16 22.14 -7.53
N THR A 181 18.84 20.86 -7.80
CA THR A 181 18.45 20.38 -9.13
C THR A 181 17.03 19.84 -9.13
N THR A 182 16.44 19.74 -10.32
CA THR A 182 15.10 19.18 -10.50
C THR A 182 15.14 18.08 -11.54
N GLN A 183 14.26 17.08 -11.39
CA GLN A 183 14.09 16.00 -12.38
C GLN A 183 12.63 15.55 -12.48
N TRP A 184 12.28 14.95 -13.61
CA TRP A 184 10.93 14.41 -13.86
C TRP A 184 10.75 13.00 -13.32
N GLU A 185 11.84 12.24 -13.23
CA GLU A 185 11.82 10.87 -12.73
C GLU A 185 11.85 10.86 -11.21
N ARG A 186 11.11 9.94 -10.61
CA ARG A 186 11.07 9.79 -9.15
C ARG A 186 12.45 9.32 -8.66
N PRO A 187 13.06 10.03 -7.69
CA PRO A 187 14.34 9.62 -7.12
C PRO A 187 14.19 8.34 -6.30
N THR A 188 15.20 7.48 -6.37
CA THR A 188 15.28 6.21 -5.63
C THR A 188 16.40 6.20 -4.59
N ARG A 189 17.23 7.27 -4.53
CA ARG A 189 18.36 7.42 -3.61
C ARG A 189 18.30 8.75 -2.91
N PRO A 190 18.90 8.88 -1.69
CA PRO A 190 19.02 10.16 -0.99
C PRO A 190 19.67 11.25 -1.87
N ALA A 191 19.26 12.48 -1.65
CA ALA A 191 19.73 13.63 -2.45
C ALA A 191 21.24 13.83 -2.38
N ALA A 192 21.87 13.47 -1.26
CA ALA A 192 23.32 13.57 -1.05
C ALA A 192 24.13 12.45 -1.76
N ASP A 193 23.48 11.37 -2.20
CA ASP A 193 24.15 10.16 -2.71
C ASP A 193 24.16 10.06 -4.24
N THR A 194 23.94 11.18 -4.94
CA THR A 194 23.93 11.21 -6.41
C THR A 194 25.35 11.31 -6.98
N SER A 195 26.04 10.19 -7.05
CA SER A 195 27.33 10.06 -7.76
C SER A 195 27.20 9.98 -9.29
N VAL A 196 26.00 10.13 -9.85
CA VAL A 196 25.74 10.17 -11.30
C VAL A 196 25.09 11.52 -11.63
N PRO A 197 25.65 12.32 -12.55
CA PRO A 197 25.06 13.58 -12.93
C PRO A 197 23.66 13.33 -13.53
N PRO A 198 22.61 14.03 -13.06
CA PRO A 198 21.30 13.93 -13.65
C PRO A 198 21.37 14.39 -15.10
N ARG A 199 20.65 13.74 -16.00
CA ARG A 199 20.39 14.31 -17.32
C ARG A 199 19.59 15.59 -17.11
N ILE A 200 20.27 16.71 -17.10
CA ILE A 200 19.68 18.04 -16.91
C ILE A 200 18.83 18.32 -18.15
N ASN A 201 17.52 18.25 -18.03
CA ASN A 201 16.65 18.81 -19.05
C ASN A 201 16.67 20.33 -18.90
N LYS A 202 17.36 20.99 -19.83
CA LYS A 202 17.53 22.46 -19.93
C LYS A 202 16.20 23.26 -19.95
N PHE A 203 15.06 22.58 -20.10
CA PHE A 203 13.74 23.21 -20.19
C PHE A 203 13.11 23.64 -18.87
N LEU A 204 13.71 23.30 -17.71
CA LEU A 204 13.18 23.71 -16.41
C LEU A 204 13.81 24.98 -15.86
N SER A 205 14.95 25.43 -16.40
CA SER A 205 15.61 26.65 -15.97
C SER A 205 14.90 27.93 -16.46
N ASP A 206 14.16 27.86 -17.55
CA ASP A 206 13.51 29.03 -18.15
C ASP A 206 12.10 29.31 -17.57
N ALA A 207 11.51 28.37 -16.82
CA ALA A 207 10.19 28.58 -16.22
C ALA A 207 10.23 29.34 -14.87
N SER A 208 11.41 29.61 -14.34
CA SER A 208 11.59 30.31 -13.04
C SER A 208 11.81 31.82 -13.17
N LEU A 209 11.81 32.40 -14.37
CA LEU A 209 12.17 33.81 -14.61
C LEU A 209 11.05 34.69 -15.16
N GLN A 210 9.78 34.31 -15.06
CA GLN A 210 8.67 35.21 -15.37
C GLN A 210 7.62 35.17 -14.26
N GLY A 211 7.80 35.99 -13.26
CA GLY A 211 6.77 36.49 -12.36
C GLY A 211 7.04 37.99 -12.15
N PRO A 212 5.97 38.82 -12.11
CA PRO A 212 6.08 40.27 -11.90
C PRO A 212 6.60 40.60 -10.53
#